data_4002eb178913fd568bfd8b02b85e99be
#
_entry.id   4002eb178913fd568bfd8b02b85e99be
#
_cell.length_a   1.000
_cell.length_b   1.000
_cell.length_c   1.000
_cell.angle_alpha   90.00
_cell.angle_beta   90.00
_cell.angle_gamma   90.00
#
_symmetry.space_group_name_H-M   'P 1'
#
loop_
_entity.id
_entity.type
_entity.pdbx_description
1 polymer ?
#
loop_
_entity_poly.entity_id
_entity_poly.type
_entity_poly.pdbx_seq_one_letter_code
_entity_poly.pdbx_strand_id
1 'polypeptide(L)'
;DSNASMGSIHIVDTVNYSSVYQEFTVDLDNVPTNASRVVFMVVPEFVSGYTYAYAYAYLDDIEIRDIPNCPIAINAEGNATSDSSVTLTWVDSSAVTNYIIEWGPAGFTQGTGAPTDTVTGTSWSINTLDDATTYDFYIQSNCMSTNGSMSPWVGPITVDVPCSPTAAPWADGFETSPAYSGNSSNPNLPSCWAYDGTYGTSYSMGYGYSYYAYSGSYSLYNYMYQGGGDTNVISAPMIQDIDQGGLMVKFWARTSSTTYPGGFDVVMTDAMGNYETARTV
;
A
#
# COMPACT_ATOMS: atom_id res chain seq x y z
N ASP A 1 -44.30 1.43 14.19
CA ASP A 1 -44.55 0.93 15.54
C ASP A 1 -43.25 0.95 16.31
N SER A 2 -43.06 1.99 17.13
CA SER A 2 -41.86 2.29 17.91
C SER A 2 -41.66 1.40 19.16
N ASN A 3 -42.35 0.29 19.26
CA ASN A 3 -42.37 -0.57 20.45
C ASN A 3 -42.35 -2.07 20.12
N ALA A 4 -41.65 -2.48 19.09
CA ALA A 4 -41.28 -3.89 18.98
C ALA A 4 -40.31 -4.20 20.12
N SER A 5 -40.78 -4.92 21.15
CA SER A 5 -39.93 -5.57 22.13
C SER A 5 -38.81 -6.30 21.34
N MET A 6 -37.60 -5.85 21.45
CA MET A 6 -36.48 -6.60 20.90
C MET A 6 -36.42 -7.93 21.63
N GLY A 7 -36.82 -9.01 20.95
CA GLY A 7 -36.58 -10.36 21.42
C GLY A 7 -35.09 -10.62 21.67
N SER A 8 -34.70 -11.85 21.85
CA SER A 8 -33.29 -12.21 21.98
C SER A 8 -32.54 -11.76 20.72
N ILE A 9 -31.54 -10.90 20.91
CA ILE A 9 -30.61 -10.47 19.84
C ILE A 9 -29.58 -11.59 19.68
N HIS A 10 -29.40 -12.03 18.44
CA HIS A 10 -28.30 -12.91 18.06
C HIS A 10 -27.31 -12.08 17.23
N ILE A 11 -26.09 -11.94 17.71
CA ILE A 11 -25.02 -11.26 16.99
C ILE A 11 -24.49 -12.23 15.96
N VAL A 12 -24.66 -11.91 14.69
CA VAL A 12 -24.15 -12.72 13.57
C VAL A 12 -22.69 -12.36 13.30
N ASP A 13 -22.38 -11.07 13.28
CA ASP A 13 -21.03 -10.58 13.06
C ASP A 13 -20.82 -9.21 13.71
N THR A 14 -19.54 -8.85 13.92
CA THR A 14 -19.13 -7.54 14.42
C THR A 14 -18.08 -6.97 13.49
N VAL A 15 -18.42 -5.89 12.80
CA VAL A 15 -17.53 -5.22 11.85
C VAL A 15 -16.96 -3.93 12.45
N ASN A 16 -15.69 -3.68 12.22
CA ASN A 16 -15.05 -2.41 12.52
C ASN A 16 -15.02 -1.56 11.27
N TYR A 17 -15.44 -0.32 11.38
CA TYR A 17 -15.52 0.62 10.25
C TYR A 17 -14.58 1.80 10.43
N SER A 18 -14.20 2.40 9.33
CA SER A 18 -13.30 3.56 9.27
C SER A 18 -14.06 4.83 8.89
N SER A 19 -13.36 5.93 8.68
CA SER A 19 -13.92 7.19 8.17
C SER A 19 -14.21 7.18 6.66
N VAL A 20 -13.92 6.06 5.98
CA VAL A 20 -14.19 5.87 4.55
C VAL A 20 -15.20 4.73 4.41
N TYR A 21 -16.12 4.83 3.45
CA TYR A 21 -17.05 3.73 3.17
C TYR A 21 -16.28 2.47 2.79
N GLN A 22 -16.66 1.37 3.42
CA GLN A 22 -16.14 0.03 3.16
C GLN A 22 -17.31 -0.90 2.94
N GLU A 23 -17.16 -1.85 2.03
CA GLU A 23 -18.14 -2.91 1.81
C GLU A 23 -17.94 -4.02 2.85
N PHE A 24 -19.02 -4.46 3.46
CA PHE A 24 -19.04 -5.60 4.37
C PHE A 24 -20.06 -6.61 3.89
N THR A 25 -19.67 -7.88 3.84
CA THR A 25 -20.53 -9.02 3.56
C THR A 25 -20.63 -9.90 4.79
N VAL A 26 -21.83 -10.22 5.22
CA VAL A 26 -22.10 -11.06 6.39
C VAL A 26 -23.03 -12.19 5.99
N ASP A 27 -22.58 -13.44 6.18
CA ASP A 27 -23.41 -14.62 5.92
C ASP A 27 -24.43 -14.85 7.04
N LEU A 28 -25.67 -15.11 6.65
CA LEU A 28 -26.77 -15.35 7.58
C LEU A 28 -27.08 -16.84 7.78
N ASP A 29 -26.08 -17.71 7.62
CA ASP A 29 -26.27 -19.18 7.65
C ASP A 29 -26.60 -19.74 9.04
N ASN A 30 -26.11 -19.13 10.09
CA ASN A 30 -26.24 -19.62 11.46
C ASN A 30 -27.21 -18.78 12.31
N VAL A 31 -28.27 -18.27 11.69
CA VAL A 31 -29.27 -17.49 12.38
C VAL A 31 -30.32 -18.38 13.07
N PRO A 32 -30.95 -17.95 14.16
CA PRO A 32 -32.04 -18.68 14.79
C PRO A 32 -33.20 -18.94 13.81
N THR A 33 -33.83 -20.11 13.91
CA THR A 33 -34.93 -20.53 13.01
C THR A 33 -36.17 -19.60 13.02
N ASN A 34 -36.27 -18.75 14.03
CA ASN A 34 -37.32 -17.75 14.16
C ASN A 34 -36.86 -16.32 13.85
N ALA A 35 -35.66 -16.15 13.35
CA ALA A 35 -35.17 -14.84 12.92
C ALA A 35 -36.02 -14.30 11.79
N SER A 36 -36.37 -13.03 11.85
CA SER A 36 -37.21 -12.37 10.87
C SER A 36 -36.75 -10.98 10.47
N ARG A 37 -35.66 -10.50 11.05
CA ARG A 37 -35.13 -9.15 10.81
C ARG A 37 -33.62 -9.15 10.94
N VAL A 38 -32.97 -8.37 10.06
CA VAL A 38 -31.58 -7.91 10.24
C VAL A 38 -31.64 -6.59 11.01
N VAL A 39 -30.79 -6.46 12.02
CA VAL A 39 -30.70 -5.24 12.85
C VAL A 39 -29.24 -4.79 12.87
N PHE A 40 -29.02 -3.55 12.52
CA PHE A 40 -27.72 -2.90 12.65
C PHE A 40 -27.65 -2.18 13.98
N MET A 41 -26.67 -2.53 14.80
CA MET A 41 -26.49 -1.98 16.15
C MET A 41 -25.13 -1.29 16.26
N VAL A 42 -25.13 -0.01 16.56
CA VAL A 42 -23.90 0.74 16.81
C VAL A 42 -23.63 0.72 18.30
N VAL A 43 -22.46 0.23 18.69
CA VAL A 43 -22.01 0.17 20.09
C VAL A 43 -20.86 1.17 20.26
N PRO A 44 -21.06 2.24 21.02
CA PRO A 44 -19.98 3.18 21.29
C PRO A 44 -18.95 2.59 22.28
N GLU A 45 -17.69 2.80 21.99
CA GLU A 45 -16.61 2.49 22.93
C GLU A 45 -16.32 3.68 23.84
N PHE A 46 -16.14 3.40 25.14
CA PHE A 46 -15.74 4.42 26.10
C PHE A 46 -14.24 4.70 25.99
N VAL A 47 -13.92 5.93 25.61
CA VAL A 47 -12.53 6.42 25.67
C VAL A 47 -12.24 6.94 27.08
N SER A 48 -11.18 6.45 27.71
CA SER A 48 -10.77 6.87 29.05
C SER A 48 -10.60 8.39 29.14
N GLY A 49 -11.28 9.00 30.11
CA GLY A 49 -11.26 10.44 30.34
C GLY A 49 -12.48 11.22 29.83
N TYR A 50 -13.43 10.55 29.17
CA TYR A 50 -14.69 11.15 28.73
C TYR A 50 -15.89 10.60 29.52
N THR A 51 -16.82 11.48 29.85
CA THR A 51 -18.04 11.11 30.59
C THR A 51 -19.12 10.55 29.66
N TYR A 52 -19.00 10.77 28.36
CA TYR A 52 -19.94 10.35 27.33
C TYR A 52 -19.19 9.71 26.13
N ALA A 53 -19.75 8.61 25.63
CA ALA A 53 -19.29 8.00 24.38
C ALA A 53 -20.31 8.31 23.27
N TYR A 54 -19.84 8.74 22.11
CA TYR A 54 -20.62 8.95 20.91
C TYR A 54 -20.08 8.07 19.80
N ALA A 55 -20.97 7.40 19.09
CA ALA A 55 -20.62 6.68 17.86
C ALA A 55 -21.63 7.03 16.78
N TYR A 56 -21.14 7.27 15.58
CA TYR A 56 -21.94 7.53 14.39
C TYR A 56 -21.55 6.49 13.34
N ALA A 57 -22.54 5.81 12.77
CA ALA A 57 -22.37 4.93 11.64
C ALA A 57 -23.31 5.38 10.51
N TYR A 58 -22.78 5.38 9.32
CA TYR A 58 -23.54 5.64 8.10
C TYR A 58 -23.58 4.34 7.31
N LEU A 59 -24.77 3.91 6.94
CA LEU A 59 -25.03 2.71 6.15
C LEU A 59 -25.67 3.14 4.85
N ASP A 60 -25.23 2.56 3.76
CA ASP A 60 -25.76 2.83 2.43
C ASP A 60 -25.77 1.53 1.61
N ASP A 61 -26.58 1.47 0.55
CA ASP A 61 -26.67 0.38 -0.41
C ASP A 61 -26.84 -1.02 0.23
N ILE A 62 -27.73 -1.14 1.23
CA ILE A 62 -27.98 -2.40 1.94
C ILE A 62 -28.70 -3.37 1.00
N GLU A 63 -28.07 -4.52 0.72
CA GLU A 63 -28.62 -5.61 -0.05
C GLU A 63 -28.77 -6.87 0.79
N ILE A 64 -29.88 -7.59 0.65
CA ILE A 64 -30.06 -8.94 1.18
C ILE A 64 -30.39 -9.83 -0.01
N ARG A 65 -29.53 -10.81 -0.28
CA ARG A 65 -29.64 -11.70 -1.42
C ARG A 65 -29.32 -13.14 -1.05
N ASP A 66 -29.61 -14.07 -1.92
CA ASP A 66 -29.18 -15.45 -1.78
C ASP A 66 -27.65 -15.54 -1.83
N ILE A 67 -27.07 -16.43 -1.01
CA ILE A 67 -25.64 -16.72 -1.08
C ILE A 67 -25.37 -17.38 -2.45
N PRO A 68 -24.43 -16.84 -3.24
CA PRO A 68 -24.12 -17.45 -4.54
C PRO A 68 -23.64 -18.88 -4.37
N ASN A 69 -23.96 -19.75 -5.31
CA ASN A 69 -23.48 -21.14 -5.31
C ASN A 69 -21.94 -21.26 -5.26
N CYS A 70 -21.25 -20.25 -5.78
CA CYS A 70 -19.79 -20.11 -5.65
C CYS A 70 -19.49 -18.68 -5.20
N PRO A 71 -19.35 -18.45 -3.90
CA PRO A 71 -19.10 -17.13 -3.36
C PRO A 71 -17.69 -16.63 -3.68
N ILE A 72 -17.52 -15.32 -3.69
CA ILE A 72 -16.23 -14.67 -3.93
C ILE A 72 -15.33 -14.74 -2.68
N ALA A 73 -14.03 -14.60 -2.88
CA ALA A 73 -13.09 -14.29 -1.81
C ALA A 73 -13.42 -12.90 -1.25
N ILE A 74 -13.46 -12.76 0.07
CA ILE A 74 -13.74 -11.47 0.74
C ILE A 74 -12.52 -10.99 1.51
N ASN A 75 -12.43 -9.67 1.73
CA ASN A 75 -11.32 -9.03 2.43
C ASN A 75 -9.95 -9.47 1.89
N ALA A 76 -9.82 -9.50 0.57
CA ALA A 76 -8.59 -9.91 -0.09
C ALA A 76 -7.56 -8.78 0.00
N GLU A 77 -6.40 -9.11 0.56
CA GLU A 77 -5.29 -8.19 0.76
C GLU A 77 -3.99 -8.77 0.21
N GLY A 78 -3.08 -7.90 -0.23
CA GLY A 78 -1.76 -8.28 -0.73
C GLY A 78 -0.67 -7.48 -0.03
N ASN A 79 0.40 -8.17 0.37
CA ASN A 79 1.55 -7.55 1.00
C ASN A 79 2.84 -8.04 0.34
N ALA A 80 3.73 -7.12 -0.03
CA ALA A 80 5.08 -7.46 -0.41
C ALA A 80 5.84 -7.94 0.84
N THR A 81 6.45 -9.12 0.74
CA THR A 81 7.22 -9.73 1.82
C THR A 81 8.73 -9.68 1.58
N SER A 82 9.12 -9.38 0.36
CA SER A 82 10.50 -9.06 -0.04
C SER A 82 10.49 -8.28 -1.37
N ASP A 83 11.67 -8.03 -1.92
CA ASP A 83 11.92 -7.43 -3.24
C ASP A 83 11.53 -8.30 -4.45
N SER A 84 11.01 -9.48 -4.20
CA SER A 84 10.58 -10.42 -5.25
C SER A 84 9.36 -11.23 -4.84
N SER A 85 8.83 -10.99 -3.64
CA SER A 85 7.80 -11.83 -3.04
C SER A 85 6.59 -11.04 -2.58
N VAL A 86 5.41 -11.58 -2.88
CA VAL A 86 4.11 -11.09 -2.40
C VAL A 86 3.34 -12.23 -1.77
N THR A 87 2.65 -11.93 -0.67
CA THR A 87 1.67 -12.83 -0.07
C THR A 87 0.30 -12.20 -0.15
N LEU A 88 -0.67 -12.95 -0.68
CA LEU A 88 -2.09 -12.63 -0.65
C LEU A 88 -2.76 -13.39 0.48
N THR A 89 -3.72 -12.76 1.12
CA THR A 89 -4.62 -13.38 2.12
C THR A 89 -6.05 -12.94 1.85
N TRP A 90 -7.00 -13.79 2.15
CA TRP A 90 -8.43 -13.48 2.01
C TRP A 90 -9.24 -14.29 3.00
N VAL A 91 -10.52 -14.01 3.11
CA VAL A 91 -11.45 -14.76 3.93
C VAL A 91 -12.37 -15.58 3.02
N ASP A 92 -12.61 -16.81 3.41
CA ASP A 92 -13.59 -17.70 2.79
C ASP A 92 -14.97 -17.47 3.43
N SER A 93 -15.96 -17.21 2.59
CA SER A 93 -17.33 -16.95 3.05
C SER A 93 -18.19 -18.19 3.21
N SER A 94 -17.84 -19.35 2.65
CA SER A 94 -18.67 -20.54 2.74
C SER A 94 -18.01 -21.83 2.24
N ALA A 95 -16.97 -22.28 2.93
CA ALA A 95 -16.31 -23.57 2.69
C ALA A 95 -15.78 -23.78 1.27
N VAL A 96 -15.45 -22.72 0.53
CA VAL A 96 -14.68 -22.82 -0.70
C VAL A 96 -13.25 -23.19 -0.34
N THR A 97 -12.73 -24.24 -0.94
CA THR A 97 -11.39 -24.73 -0.62
C THR A 97 -10.37 -24.46 -1.72
N ASN A 98 -10.83 -24.15 -2.93
CA ASN A 98 -9.95 -23.96 -4.09
C ASN A 98 -10.15 -22.58 -4.71
N TYR A 99 -9.04 -21.96 -5.06
CA TYR A 99 -9.02 -20.64 -5.68
C TYR A 99 -8.07 -20.62 -6.87
N ILE A 100 -8.33 -19.75 -7.82
CA ILE A 100 -7.44 -19.42 -8.91
C ILE A 100 -6.91 -18.01 -8.68
N ILE A 101 -5.60 -17.85 -8.73
CA ILE A 101 -4.93 -16.56 -8.68
C ILE A 101 -4.40 -16.23 -10.06
N GLU A 102 -4.64 -15.03 -10.56
CA GLU A 102 -4.06 -14.48 -11.77
C GLU A 102 -3.32 -13.19 -11.42
N TRP A 103 -2.14 -12.95 -11.99
CA TRP A 103 -1.36 -11.76 -11.71
C TRP A 103 -0.59 -11.27 -12.92
N GLY A 104 -0.23 -10.00 -12.92
CA GLY A 104 0.59 -9.36 -13.94
C GLY A 104 1.02 -7.97 -13.50
N PRO A 105 1.87 -7.29 -14.30
CA PRO A 105 2.18 -5.87 -14.06
C PRO A 105 0.90 -5.04 -13.97
N ALA A 106 0.91 -4.01 -13.12
CA ALA A 106 -0.27 -3.20 -12.87
C ALA A 106 -0.91 -2.66 -14.15
N GLY A 107 -2.24 -2.76 -14.21
CA GLY A 107 -3.03 -2.40 -15.39
C GLY A 107 -3.10 -3.47 -16.48
N PHE A 108 -2.60 -4.67 -16.25
CA PHE A 108 -2.84 -5.77 -17.21
C PHE A 108 -4.33 -6.10 -17.30
N THR A 109 -4.75 -6.63 -18.43
CA THR A 109 -6.15 -7.02 -18.61
C THR A 109 -6.35 -8.45 -18.11
N GLN A 110 -7.13 -8.60 -17.05
CA GLN A 110 -7.50 -9.89 -16.48
C GLN A 110 -8.11 -10.83 -17.54
N GLY A 111 -7.72 -12.10 -17.51
CA GLY A 111 -8.19 -13.14 -18.45
C GLY A 111 -7.49 -13.14 -19.81
N THR A 112 -6.43 -12.36 -20.03
CA THR A 112 -5.74 -12.27 -21.33
C THR A 112 -4.47 -13.11 -21.45
N GLY A 113 -4.27 -14.11 -20.56
CA GLY A 113 -3.13 -15.02 -20.60
C GLY A 113 -1.98 -14.66 -19.67
N ALA A 114 -2.26 -13.85 -18.66
CA ALA A 114 -1.34 -13.66 -17.53
C ALA A 114 -1.08 -15.00 -16.80
N PRO A 115 0.03 -15.12 -16.06
CA PRO A 115 0.28 -16.29 -15.24
C PRO A 115 -0.88 -16.56 -14.27
N THR A 116 -1.20 -17.84 -14.07
CA THR A 116 -2.24 -18.27 -13.12
C THR A 116 -1.73 -19.40 -12.25
N ASP A 117 -2.24 -19.48 -11.02
CA ASP A 117 -1.99 -20.59 -10.10
C ASP A 117 -3.31 -21.06 -9.48
N THR A 118 -3.37 -22.33 -9.05
CA THR A 118 -4.52 -22.89 -8.34
C THR A 118 -4.09 -23.29 -6.95
N VAL A 119 -4.76 -22.75 -5.95
CA VAL A 119 -4.38 -22.89 -4.56
C VAL A 119 -5.52 -23.39 -3.70
N THR A 120 -5.17 -24.01 -2.57
CA THR A 120 -6.11 -24.42 -1.53
C THR A 120 -5.91 -23.57 -0.28
N GLY A 121 -7.02 -23.22 0.40
CA GLY A 121 -7.01 -22.37 1.58
C GLY A 121 -7.08 -20.89 1.24
N THR A 122 -6.79 -20.04 2.21
CA THR A 122 -7.05 -18.60 2.18
C THR A 122 -5.78 -17.74 2.18
N SER A 123 -4.68 -18.32 1.70
CA SER A 123 -3.40 -17.62 1.54
C SER A 123 -2.61 -18.20 0.37
N TRP A 124 -1.88 -17.34 -0.32
CA TRP A 124 -0.99 -17.72 -1.41
C TRP A 124 0.22 -16.79 -1.45
N SER A 125 1.38 -17.31 -1.87
CA SER A 125 2.61 -16.53 -1.96
C SER A 125 3.36 -16.85 -3.25
N ILE A 126 3.97 -15.82 -3.81
CA ILE A 126 4.88 -15.89 -4.96
C ILE A 126 6.21 -15.23 -4.61
N ASN A 127 7.32 -15.72 -5.18
CA ASN A 127 8.68 -15.23 -4.91
C ASN A 127 9.53 -15.07 -6.19
N THR A 128 8.90 -14.87 -7.31
CA THR A 128 9.55 -14.74 -8.63
C THR A 128 9.13 -13.48 -9.37
N LEU A 129 8.73 -12.46 -8.61
CA LEU A 129 8.35 -11.17 -9.17
C LEU A 129 9.59 -10.31 -9.41
N ASP A 130 9.48 -9.41 -10.38
CA ASP A 130 10.50 -8.40 -10.62
C ASP A 130 10.41 -7.32 -9.53
N ASP A 131 11.56 -6.89 -9.03
CA ASP A 131 11.66 -5.79 -8.08
C ASP A 131 11.24 -4.44 -8.71
N ALA A 132 11.04 -3.44 -7.88
CA ALA A 132 10.62 -2.09 -8.30
C ALA A 132 9.40 -2.08 -9.23
N THR A 133 8.53 -3.08 -9.11
CA THR A 133 7.40 -3.28 -10.03
C THR A 133 6.10 -3.35 -9.26
N THR A 134 5.09 -2.63 -9.73
CA THR A 134 3.73 -2.74 -9.21
C THR A 134 3.00 -3.86 -9.94
N TYR A 135 2.36 -4.74 -9.18
CA TYR A 135 1.57 -5.86 -9.69
C TYR A 135 0.10 -5.74 -9.29
N ASP A 136 -0.76 -6.17 -10.19
CA ASP A 136 -2.17 -6.41 -9.92
C ASP A 136 -2.43 -7.91 -9.81
N PHE A 137 -3.19 -8.29 -8.79
CA PHE A 137 -3.60 -9.66 -8.51
C PHE A 137 -5.12 -9.78 -8.55
N TYR A 138 -5.60 -10.92 -9.03
CA TYR A 138 -7.01 -11.25 -9.04
C TYR A 138 -7.23 -12.65 -8.46
N ILE A 139 -8.31 -12.81 -7.70
CA ILE A 139 -8.68 -14.07 -7.04
C ILE A 139 -10.05 -14.50 -7.54
N GLN A 140 -10.20 -15.78 -7.88
CA GLN A 140 -11.46 -16.38 -8.26
C GLN A 140 -11.69 -17.66 -7.45
N SER A 141 -12.83 -17.79 -6.79
CA SER A 141 -13.23 -19.04 -6.15
C SER A 141 -13.55 -20.12 -7.18
N ASN A 142 -13.02 -21.31 -6.98
CA ASN A 142 -13.21 -22.45 -7.86
C ASN A 142 -14.10 -23.53 -7.21
N CYS A 143 -15.38 -23.50 -7.50
CA CYS A 143 -16.37 -24.46 -7.03
C CYS A 143 -16.70 -25.56 -8.05
N MET A 144 -15.86 -25.75 -9.04
CA MET A 144 -16.12 -26.74 -10.11
C MET A 144 -16.31 -28.15 -9.58
N SER A 145 -15.62 -28.52 -8.50
CA SER A 145 -15.75 -29.85 -7.88
C SER A 145 -17.02 -30.02 -7.03
N THR A 146 -17.63 -28.95 -6.57
CA THR A 146 -18.78 -28.97 -5.68
C THR A 146 -20.09 -28.70 -6.38
N ASN A 147 -20.14 -27.71 -7.26
CA ASN A 147 -21.38 -27.30 -7.93
C ASN A 147 -21.21 -26.97 -9.43
N GLY A 148 -20.02 -27.17 -9.98
CA GLY A 148 -19.73 -26.97 -11.40
C GLY A 148 -19.64 -25.52 -11.84
N SER A 149 -19.35 -24.59 -10.93
CA SER A 149 -19.28 -23.15 -11.21
C SER A 149 -17.99 -22.49 -10.70
N MET A 150 -17.76 -21.27 -11.11
CA MET A 150 -16.72 -20.37 -10.61
C MET A 150 -17.36 -19.05 -10.17
N SER A 151 -16.73 -18.36 -9.22
CA SER A 151 -17.16 -17.03 -8.85
C SER A 151 -16.79 -15.97 -9.90
N PRO A 152 -17.30 -14.76 -9.83
CA PRO A 152 -16.62 -13.61 -10.40
C PRO A 152 -15.19 -13.45 -9.82
N TRP A 153 -14.32 -12.76 -10.56
CA TRP A 153 -12.99 -12.38 -10.10
C TRP A 153 -13.08 -11.23 -9.08
N VAL A 154 -12.24 -11.28 -8.07
CA VAL A 154 -12.00 -10.22 -7.09
C VAL A 154 -10.66 -9.57 -7.38
N GLY A 155 -10.61 -8.26 -7.44
CA GLY A 155 -9.41 -7.48 -7.76
C GLY A 155 -9.73 -6.25 -8.63
N PRO A 156 -8.72 -5.49 -9.04
CA PRO A 156 -7.31 -5.75 -8.75
C PRO A 156 -6.94 -5.51 -7.29
N ILE A 157 -6.07 -6.36 -6.76
CA ILE A 157 -5.35 -6.16 -5.52
C ILE A 157 -3.97 -5.68 -5.95
N THR A 158 -3.70 -4.40 -5.79
CA THR A 158 -2.46 -3.79 -6.26
C THR A 158 -1.40 -3.81 -5.17
N VAL A 159 -0.21 -4.30 -5.49
CA VAL A 159 0.94 -4.41 -4.58
C VAL A 159 2.19 -3.86 -5.24
N ASP A 160 2.87 -2.96 -4.56
CA ASP A 160 4.18 -2.47 -4.96
C ASP A 160 5.27 -3.39 -4.42
N VAL A 161 6.02 -4.02 -5.31
CA VAL A 161 7.21 -4.82 -4.94
C VAL A 161 8.39 -3.87 -4.76
N PRO A 162 9.03 -3.87 -3.59
CA PRO A 162 10.12 -2.94 -3.31
C PRO A 162 11.37 -3.23 -4.14
N CYS A 163 12.25 -2.25 -4.18
CA CYS A 163 13.53 -2.38 -4.87
C CYS A 163 14.48 -3.34 -4.15
N SER A 164 15.23 -4.11 -4.92
CA SER A 164 16.35 -4.90 -4.39
C SER A 164 17.49 -4.01 -3.89
N PRO A 165 18.17 -4.39 -2.81
CA PRO A 165 19.39 -3.71 -2.40
C PRO A 165 20.49 -3.80 -3.48
N THR A 166 21.08 -2.68 -3.80
CA THR A 166 22.14 -2.57 -4.81
C THR A 166 23.52 -2.80 -4.20
N ALA A 167 24.34 -3.61 -4.84
CA ALA A 167 25.71 -3.84 -4.39
C ALA A 167 26.61 -2.62 -4.63
N ALA A 168 27.52 -2.34 -3.70
CA ALA A 168 28.57 -1.35 -3.92
C ALA A 168 29.72 -1.95 -4.80
N PRO A 169 30.40 -1.15 -5.64
CA PRO A 169 30.26 0.30 -5.81
C PRO A 169 29.02 0.68 -6.65
N TRP A 170 28.26 1.62 -6.18
CA TRP A 170 27.10 2.17 -6.88
C TRP A 170 27.26 3.67 -7.11
N ALA A 171 26.75 4.17 -8.22
CA ALA A 171 26.77 5.58 -8.55
C ALA A 171 25.56 5.95 -9.42
N ASP A 172 25.01 7.13 -9.17
CA ASP A 172 23.95 7.73 -9.99
C ASP A 172 24.38 9.16 -10.37
N GLY A 173 24.33 9.46 -11.65
CA GLY A 173 24.60 10.79 -12.19
C GLY A 173 23.32 11.51 -12.62
N PHE A 174 22.16 10.91 -12.39
CA PHE A 174 20.83 11.43 -12.76
C PHE A 174 20.62 11.62 -14.26
N GLU A 175 21.42 10.95 -15.09
CA GLU A 175 21.40 11.14 -16.56
C GLU A 175 20.34 10.32 -17.28
N THR A 176 19.78 9.28 -16.64
CA THR A 176 18.83 8.34 -17.25
C THR A 176 17.39 8.80 -17.20
N SER A 177 17.15 9.96 -16.68
CA SER A 177 15.81 10.37 -16.34
C SER A 177 15.18 11.45 -17.17
N PRO A 178 13.84 11.47 -17.20
CA PRO A 178 13.11 12.50 -17.91
C PRO A 178 13.36 13.88 -17.30
N ALA A 179 13.33 14.90 -18.14
CA ALA A 179 13.45 16.28 -17.73
C ALA A 179 12.47 16.64 -16.59
N TYR A 180 12.91 17.54 -15.73
CA TYR A 180 12.18 18.10 -14.61
C TYR A 180 10.68 18.32 -14.89
N SER A 181 9.84 17.58 -14.19
CA SER A 181 8.39 17.77 -14.20
C SER A 181 7.74 17.42 -12.85
N GLY A 182 8.54 17.11 -11.85
CA GLY A 182 8.05 16.72 -10.53
C GLY A 182 7.59 17.92 -9.68
N ASN A 183 6.76 17.64 -8.69
CA ASN A 183 6.38 18.56 -7.63
C ASN A 183 6.44 17.83 -6.28
N SER A 184 6.16 18.53 -5.18
CA SER A 184 6.23 17.95 -3.83
C SER A 184 5.30 16.76 -3.59
N SER A 185 4.23 16.64 -4.37
CA SER A 185 3.27 15.51 -4.27
C SER A 185 3.63 14.35 -5.20
N ASN A 186 4.46 14.61 -6.21
CA ASN A 186 4.93 13.62 -7.16
C ASN A 186 6.32 14.01 -7.65
N PRO A 187 7.37 13.79 -6.85
CA PRO A 187 8.73 14.06 -7.24
C PRO A 187 9.14 13.07 -8.34
N ASN A 188 9.68 13.60 -9.43
CA ASN A 188 10.17 12.78 -10.53
C ASN A 188 11.59 12.30 -10.19
N LEU A 189 11.70 11.29 -9.36
CA LEU A 189 12.96 10.67 -8.95
C LEU A 189 13.29 9.46 -9.83
N PRO A 190 14.57 9.04 -9.89
CA PRO A 190 14.96 7.79 -10.52
C PRO A 190 14.28 6.60 -9.81
N SER A 191 14.21 5.48 -10.51
CA SER A 191 13.76 4.23 -9.90
C SER A 191 14.54 3.92 -8.63
N CYS A 192 13.85 3.46 -7.61
CA CYS A 192 14.39 3.13 -6.28
C CYS A 192 14.88 4.30 -5.42
N TRP A 193 14.81 5.52 -5.92
CA TRP A 193 14.92 6.70 -5.07
C TRP A 193 13.56 6.98 -4.40
N ALA A 194 13.58 7.39 -3.17
CA ALA A 194 12.37 7.75 -2.43
C ALA A 194 12.42 9.18 -1.91
N TYR A 195 11.26 9.77 -1.78
CA TYR A 195 11.06 11.07 -1.16
C TYR A 195 10.07 10.95 -0.01
N ASP A 196 10.50 11.41 1.15
CA ASP A 196 9.63 11.62 2.29
C ASP A 196 9.70 13.10 2.69
N GLY A 197 8.76 13.86 2.21
CA GLY A 197 8.59 15.28 2.55
C GLY A 197 7.40 15.43 3.46
N THR A 198 7.66 15.45 4.73
CA THR A 198 6.69 15.93 5.69
C THR A 198 6.70 17.45 5.64
N TYR A 199 5.78 18.02 4.84
CA TYR A 199 5.18 19.28 5.12
C TYR A 199 5.60 20.58 4.50
N GLY A 200 4.61 21.37 4.53
CA GLY A 200 4.58 22.74 4.13
C GLY A 200 4.40 22.86 2.63
N THR A 201 4.17 23.99 2.16
CA THR A 201 4.09 24.40 0.78
C THR A 201 5.43 24.25 0.07
N SER A 202 5.98 23.05 0.04
CA SER A 202 7.24 22.74 -0.65
C SER A 202 7.02 22.78 -2.13
N TYR A 203 7.75 23.61 -2.80
CA TYR A 203 7.76 23.70 -4.25
C TYR A 203 8.88 22.84 -4.80
N SER A 204 8.51 21.85 -5.55
CA SER A 204 9.32 21.09 -6.48
C SER A 204 10.60 20.46 -5.95
N MET A 205 10.52 19.17 -5.79
CA MET A 205 11.67 18.28 -5.93
C MET A 205 11.67 17.72 -7.34
N GLY A 206 12.79 17.69 -7.93
CA GLY A 206 12.94 17.10 -9.21
C GLY A 206 14.40 16.84 -9.48
N TYR A 207 14.65 15.93 -10.34
CA TYR A 207 15.93 15.80 -10.92
C TYR A 207 15.82 16.10 -12.43
N GLY A 208 16.94 16.29 -13.06
CA GLY A 208 16.92 16.74 -14.43
C GLY A 208 17.04 18.26 -14.59
N TYR A 209 17.67 18.93 -13.65
CA TYR A 209 17.94 20.36 -13.77
C TYR A 209 19.26 20.59 -14.48
N SER A 210 19.19 21.01 -15.74
CA SER A 210 20.35 21.09 -16.63
C SER A 210 21.32 22.25 -16.35
N TYR A 211 20.93 23.24 -15.57
CA TYR A 211 21.76 24.43 -15.36
C TYR A 211 22.89 24.27 -14.34
N TYR A 212 22.82 23.24 -13.48
CA TYR A 212 23.72 23.11 -12.34
C TYR A 212 24.33 21.73 -12.19
N ALA A 213 24.32 20.92 -13.24
CA ALA A 213 25.02 19.66 -13.23
C ALA A 213 26.54 19.87 -13.04
N TYR A 214 27.17 19.08 -12.18
CA TYR A 214 28.60 19.05 -12.05
C TYR A 214 29.28 18.34 -13.23
N SER A 215 28.68 17.26 -13.68
CA SER A 215 29.04 16.50 -14.86
C SER A 215 27.78 16.04 -15.58
N GLY A 216 27.86 15.79 -16.87
CA GLY A 216 26.69 15.39 -17.64
C GLY A 216 25.71 16.55 -17.87
N SER A 217 24.44 16.21 -17.97
CA SER A 217 23.37 17.13 -18.32
C SER A 217 22.40 17.42 -17.18
N TYR A 218 22.38 16.57 -16.13
CA TYR A 218 21.35 16.62 -15.10
C TYR A 218 21.92 16.54 -13.69
N SER A 219 21.17 17.01 -12.73
CA SER A 219 21.46 16.91 -11.30
C SER A 219 20.16 16.77 -10.51
N LEU A 220 20.27 16.18 -9.33
CA LEU A 220 19.18 16.19 -8.37
C LEU A 220 18.97 17.60 -7.82
N TYR A 221 17.76 18.13 -7.92
CA TYR A 221 17.37 19.44 -7.41
C TYR A 221 16.41 19.29 -6.23
N ASN A 222 16.80 19.83 -5.11
CA ASN A 222 15.97 19.90 -3.91
C ASN A 222 15.74 21.36 -3.53
N TYR A 223 14.49 21.78 -3.45
CA TYR A 223 14.12 23.14 -3.11
C TYR A 223 13.12 23.13 -1.95
N MET A 224 13.42 23.93 -0.95
CA MET A 224 12.54 24.12 0.20
C MET A 224 12.22 25.61 0.33
N TYR A 225 10.93 25.92 0.47
CA TYR A 225 10.45 27.29 0.69
C TYR A 225 9.63 27.30 1.97
N GLN A 226 10.11 28.07 2.92
CA GLN A 226 9.45 28.43 4.18
C GLN A 226 10.03 27.87 5.50
N GLY A 227 9.79 28.70 6.45
CA GLY A 227 10.28 28.83 7.75
C GLY A 227 10.08 27.68 8.70
N GLY A 228 11.17 27.21 9.24
CA GLY A 228 11.30 26.66 10.57
C GLY A 228 10.61 25.33 10.85
N GLY A 229 11.24 24.25 10.53
CA GLY A 229 10.86 22.91 11.01
C GLY A 229 10.50 21.90 9.94
N ASP A 230 10.44 22.32 8.69
CA ASP A 230 10.15 21.41 7.60
C ASP A 230 11.44 20.71 7.12
N THR A 231 11.33 19.43 6.79
CA THR A 231 12.44 18.61 6.34
C THR A 231 12.05 17.90 5.06
N ASN A 232 12.92 17.98 4.06
CA ASN A 232 12.83 17.17 2.85
C ASN A 232 13.85 16.05 2.96
N VAL A 233 13.39 14.82 2.95
CA VAL A 233 14.24 13.62 2.96
C VAL A 233 14.21 12.99 1.58
N ILE A 234 15.39 12.79 1.01
CA ILE A 234 15.58 12.03 -0.22
C ILE A 234 16.43 10.83 0.11
N SER A 235 15.91 9.66 -0.15
CA SER A 235 16.61 8.40 0.09
C SER A 235 17.11 7.84 -1.23
N ALA A 236 18.38 7.54 -1.29
CA ALA A 236 18.99 6.75 -2.36
C ALA A 236 18.49 5.30 -2.29
N PRO A 237 18.65 4.49 -3.35
CA PRO A 237 18.38 3.06 -3.28
C PRO A 237 19.08 2.41 -2.09
N MET A 238 18.49 1.35 -1.55
CA MET A 238 19.14 0.55 -0.51
C MET A 238 20.47 0.00 -1.01
N ILE A 239 21.51 0.13 -0.22
CA ILE A 239 22.84 -0.40 -0.52
C ILE A 239 23.09 -1.64 0.32
N GLN A 240 23.45 -2.73 -0.35
CA GLN A 240 23.75 -3.99 0.30
C GLN A 240 24.95 -3.82 1.26
N ASP A 241 24.86 -4.42 2.44
CA ASP A 241 25.92 -4.46 3.45
C ASP A 241 26.44 -3.09 3.91
N ILE A 242 25.64 -2.03 3.77
CA ILE A 242 26.03 -0.67 4.17
C ILE A 242 26.34 -0.57 5.67
N ASP A 243 25.72 -1.39 6.49
CA ASP A 243 25.89 -1.49 7.94
C ASP A 243 27.19 -2.22 8.36
N GLN A 244 27.83 -2.93 7.44
CA GLN A 244 29.08 -3.67 7.73
C GLN A 244 30.32 -2.74 7.77
N GLY A 245 30.16 -1.49 7.36
CA GLY A 245 31.23 -0.52 7.29
C GLY A 245 32.14 -0.70 6.06
N GLY A 246 33.15 0.17 5.96
CA GLY A 246 34.09 0.13 4.84
C GLY A 246 33.60 0.82 3.57
N LEU A 247 32.39 1.34 3.54
CA LEU A 247 31.85 2.13 2.44
C LEU A 247 31.98 3.63 2.72
N MET A 248 32.04 4.42 1.66
CA MET A 248 32.01 5.88 1.73
C MET A 248 31.02 6.44 0.71
N VAL A 249 30.34 7.52 1.07
CA VAL A 249 29.54 8.32 0.15
C VAL A 249 30.40 9.47 -0.35
N LYS A 250 30.42 9.66 -1.67
CA LYS A 250 31.05 10.81 -2.34
C LYS A 250 30.03 11.45 -3.29
N PHE A 251 29.85 12.75 -3.17
CA PHE A 251 28.92 13.49 -4.00
C PHE A 251 29.43 14.93 -4.21
N TRP A 252 28.82 15.61 -5.19
CA TRP A 252 29.04 17.03 -5.44
C TRP A 252 27.74 17.79 -5.13
N ALA A 253 27.86 18.82 -4.31
CA ALA A 253 26.73 19.65 -3.92
C ALA A 253 27.03 21.12 -4.14
N ARG A 254 25.98 21.88 -4.44
CA ARG A 254 26.05 23.34 -4.51
C ARG A 254 24.72 23.95 -4.10
N THR A 255 24.76 25.19 -3.64
CA THR A 255 23.56 26.05 -3.54
C THR A 255 23.39 26.90 -4.80
N SER A 256 22.16 27.23 -5.12
CA SER A 256 21.87 28.17 -6.22
C SER A 256 22.05 29.64 -5.82
N SER A 257 22.13 29.95 -4.53
CA SER A 257 22.22 31.31 -4.00
C SER A 257 23.17 31.42 -2.82
N THR A 258 24.01 32.45 -2.83
CA THR A 258 24.85 32.79 -1.68
C THR A 258 24.06 33.60 -0.62
N THR A 259 22.92 34.14 -0.98
CA THR A 259 22.06 34.90 -0.07
C THR A 259 21.21 34.00 0.82
N TYR A 260 20.89 32.80 0.29
CA TYR A 260 20.12 31.77 1.00
C TYR A 260 20.93 30.46 0.99
N PRO A 261 22.02 30.40 1.78
CA PRO A 261 22.83 29.20 1.86
C PRO A 261 22.00 28.10 2.51
N GLY A 262 21.83 26.99 1.83
CA GLY A 262 21.25 25.76 2.36
C GLY A 262 22.36 24.80 2.79
N GLY A 263 22.03 23.95 3.74
CA GLY A 263 22.83 22.78 4.11
C GLY A 263 21.93 21.54 4.11
N PHE A 264 22.52 20.39 4.18
CA PHE A 264 21.80 19.14 4.37
C PHE A 264 22.61 18.18 5.25
N ASP A 265 21.91 17.33 5.94
CA ASP A 265 22.50 16.24 6.68
C ASP A 265 22.56 14.97 5.81
N VAL A 266 23.66 14.26 5.89
CA VAL A 266 23.74 12.89 5.41
C VAL A 266 23.32 12.00 6.56
N VAL A 267 22.23 11.27 6.38
CA VAL A 267 21.66 10.39 7.39
C VAL A 267 21.66 8.96 6.91
N MET A 268 21.71 8.02 7.86
CA MET A 268 21.56 6.61 7.60
C MET A 268 20.23 6.15 8.17
N THR A 269 19.49 5.34 7.42
CA THR A 269 18.23 4.78 7.88
C THR A 269 18.32 3.27 8.00
N ASP A 270 17.59 2.69 8.97
CA ASP A 270 17.32 1.26 8.99
C ASP A 270 16.16 0.91 8.02
N ALA A 271 15.85 -0.38 7.92
CA ALA A 271 14.74 -0.87 7.08
C ALA A 271 13.35 -0.37 7.54
N MET A 272 13.24 0.17 8.74
CA MET A 272 12.00 0.74 9.29
C MET A 272 11.91 2.26 9.11
N GLY A 273 12.92 2.88 8.48
CA GLY A 273 12.97 4.33 8.25
C GLY A 273 13.46 5.15 9.45
N ASN A 274 13.89 4.51 10.54
CA ASN A 274 14.58 5.23 11.61
C ASN A 274 15.96 5.66 11.12
N TYR A 275 16.37 6.87 11.46
CA TYR A 275 17.63 7.40 10.96
C TYR A 275 18.50 7.98 12.08
N GLU A 276 19.80 7.90 11.85
CA GLU A 276 20.81 8.61 12.63
C GLU A 276 21.61 9.53 11.71
N THR A 277 21.89 10.75 12.17
CA THR A 277 22.69 11.69 11.41
C THR A 277 24.14 11.20 11.35
N ALA A 278 24.59 10.81 10.16
CA ALA A 278 25.97 10.41 9.95
C ALA A 278 26.89 11.63 9.90
N ARG A 279 26.46 12.72 9.25
CA ARG A 279 27.21 13.97 9.12
C ARG A 279 26.34 15.11 8.61
N THR A 280 26.55 16.30 9.17
CA THR A 280 26.07 17.58 8.62
C THR A 280 27.06 18.14 7.61
N VAL A 281 26.60 18.57 6.43
CA VAL A 281 27.41 19.10 5.34
C VAL A 281 27.02 20.55 5.03
#